data_0939e19c0f3c4c5d85694db210e306df
#
_entry.id   0939e19c0f3c4c5d85694db210e306df
#
_cell.length_a   1.000
_cell.length_b   1.000
_cell.length_c   1.000
_cell.angle_alpha   90.00
_cell.angle_beta   90.00
_cell.angle_gamma   90.00
#
_symmetry.space_group_name_H-M   'P 1'
#
loop_
_entity.id
_entity.type
_entity.pdbx_description
1 polymer ?
#
loop_
_entity_poly.entity_id
_entity_poly.type
_entity_poly.pdbx_seq_one_letter_code
_entity_poly.pdbx_strand_id
1 'polypeptide(L)'
;RVLFRSNPEYLEMALKAKDILIKYFYDPEFGGTYWSLNADYTPLDTKKQIYAIAFAIYGFAELNRASGDAEALEYAIKLFRSIEEYSYDKEKDGYFEAFTHEWNPIEDMRLSEKDANESKTMNTHLHVIEAYTCLYRVWKDPLLETRLRGLIDIFDKRILAEDGHLKLFFDNDWNCNYDIFSYGHDIEASWLLHEAAQVLGDKAVLAKVEERIPSI
;
A
#
# COMPACT_ATOMS: atom_id res chain seq x y z
N ARG A 1 10.42 -14.69 2.79
CA ARG A 1 11.49 -13.91 3.49
C ARG A 1 12.72 -14.77 3.85
N VAL A 2 12.56 -15.92 4.48
CA VAL A 2 13.69 -16.80 4.89
C VAL A 2 14.34 -17.45 3.67
N LEU A 3 13.55 -17.94 2.71
CA LEU A 3 14.01 -18.60 1.50
C LEU A 3 14.86 -17.67 0.60
N PHE A 4 14.48 -16.41 0.50
CA PHE A 4 15.18 -15.41 -0.31
C PHE A 4 16.64 -15.19 0.13
N ARG A 5 16.91 -15.18 1.44
CA ARG A 5 18.26 -14.99 1.98
C ARG A 5 19.16 -16.21 1.84
N SER A 6 18.59 -17.39 1.58
CA SER A 6 19.33 -18.66 1.54
C SER A 6 19.59 -19.20 0.12
N ASN A 7 18.97 -18.60 -0.92
CA ASN A 7 19.18 -19.03 -2.31
C ASN A 7 19.53 -17.84 -3.22
N PRO A 8 20.76 -17.76 -3.78
CA PRO A 8 21.18 -16.70 -4.69
C PRO A 8 20.30 -16.54 -5.93
N GLU A 9 19.70 -17.62 -6.44
CA GLU A 9 18.79 -17.57 -7.60
C GLU A 9 17.55 -16.70 -7.33
N TYR A 10 17.04 -16.70 -6.10
CA TYR A 10 15.88 -15.85 -5.76
C TYR A 10 16.27 -14.37 -5.74
N LEU A 11 17.48 -14.04 -5.34
CA LEU A 11 17.98 -12.67 -5.43
C LEU A 11 18.13 -12.24 -6.89
N GLU A 12 18.66 -13.09 -7.75
CA GLU A 12 18.79 -12.81 -9.18
C GLU A 12 17.41 -12.57 -9.82
N MET A 13 16.40 -13.39 -9.49
CA MET A 13 15.02 -13.19 -9.94
C MET A 13 14.44 -11.86 -9.46
N ALA A 14 14.67 -11.49 -8.20
CA ALA A 14 14.18 -10.23 -7.63
C ALA A 14 14.83 -9.01 -8.30
N LEU A 15 16.14 -9.07 -8.60
CA LEU A 15 16.85 -8.03 -9.34
C LEU A 15 16.30 -7.88 -10.77
N LYS A 16 16.04 -8.99 -11.48
CA LYS A 16 15.40 -8.96 -12.80
C LYS A 16 13.99 -8.36 -12.73
N ALA A 17 13.21 -8.69 -11.70
CA ALA A 17 11.88 -8.11 -11.50
C ALA A 17 11.98 -6.60 -11.24
N LYS A 18 12.94 -6.15 -10.42
CA LYS A 18 13.22 -4.72 -10.21
C LYS A 18 13.51 -4.01 -11.53
N ASP A 19 14.39 -4.55 -12.36
CA ASP A 19 14.77 -3.94 -13.63
C ASP A 19 13.55 -3.83 -14.58
N ILE A 20 12.67 -4.82 -14.60
CA ILE A 20 11.42 -4.78 -15.37
C ILE A 20 10.47 -3.71 -14.83
N LEU A 21 10.30 -3.65 -13.51
CA LEU A 21 9.45 -2.63 -12.89
C LEU A 21 9.94 -1.21 -13.20
N ILE A 22 11.23 -0.96 -13.05
CA ILE A 22 11.83 0.36 -13.31
C ILE A 22 11.72 0.73 -14.79
N LYS A 23 12.04 -0.21 -15.68
CA LYS A 23 12.15 0.07 -17.11
C LYS A 23 10.80 0.21 -17.81
N TYR A 24 9.79 -0.56 -17.37
CA TYR A 24 8.57 -0.70 -18.13
C TYR A 24 7.29 -0.30 -17.37
N PHE A 25 7.23 -0.52 -16.04
CA PHE A 25 6.07 -0.15 -15.26
C PHE A 25 6.15 1.26 -14.67
N TYR A 26 7.35 1.70 -14.26
CA TYR A 26 7.52 3.06 -13.75
C TYR A 26 7.26 4.07 -14.87
N ASP A 27 6.41 5.06 -14.57
CA ASP A 27 6.11 6.15 -15.51
C ASP A 27 7.14 7.27 -15.36
N PRO A 28 8.02 7.48 -16.37
CA PRO A 28 9.05 8.51 -16.27
C PRO A 28 8.52 9.94 -16.47
N GLU A 29 7.31 10.11 -17.00
CA GLU A 29 6.72 11.41 -17.31
C GLU A 29 5.93 11.96 -16.11
N PHE A 30 5.02 11.15 -15.54
CA PHE A 30 4.13 11.57 -14.46
C PHE A 30 4.46 10.93 -13.11
N GLY A 31 5.41 9.99 -13.06
CA GLY A 31 5.67 9.21 -11.84
C GLY A 31 4.59 8.16 -11.56
N GLY A 32 4.77 7.41 -10.47
CA GLY A 32 3.89 6.25 -10.20
C GLY A 32 4.19 5.07 -11.11
N THR A 33 3.24 4.14 -11.22
CA THR A 33 3.35 2.98 -12.12
C THR A 33 2.14 2.88 -13.03
N TYR A 34 2.31 2.30 -14.21
CA TYR A 34 1.20 1.84 -15.04
C TYR A 34 0.51 0.65 -14.36
N TRP A 35 -0.80 0.51 -14.58
CA TRP A 35 -1.58 -0.60 -14.04
C TRP A 35 -1.25 -1.91 -14.77
N SER A 36 -1.16 -1.88 -16.09
CA SER A 36 -0.82 -3.07 -16.88
C SER A 36 -0.07 -2.75 -18.17
N LEU A 37 0.65 -3.77 -18.67
CA LEU A 37 1.42 -3.71 -19.91
C LEU A 37 0.93 -4.78 -20.88
N ASN A 38 1.14 -4.54 -22.18
CA ASN A 38 1.07 -5.55 -23.21
C ASN A 38 2.24 -6.56 -23.10
N ALA A 39 2.15 -7.67 -23.83
CA ALA A 39 3.20 -8.70 -23.84
C ALA A 39 4.56 -8.19 -24.40
N ASP A 40 4.56 -7.11 -25.16
CA ASP A 40 5.75 -6.44 -25.70
C ASP A 40 6.26 -5.32 -24.76
N TYR A 41 5.73 -5.23 -23.55
CA TYR A 41 6.03 -4.22 -22.53
C TYR A 41 5.55 -2.80 -22.86
N THR A 42 4.77 -2.58 -23.90
CA THR A 42 4.11 -1.27 -24.10
C THR A 42 2.97 -1.07 -23.07
N PRO A 43 2.74 0.16 -22.57
CA PRO A 43 1.64 0.43 -21.65
C PRO A 43 0.29 0.01 -22.25
N LEU A 44 -0.52 -0.73 -21.49
CA LEU A 44 -1.88 -1.15 -21.86
C LEU A 44 -2.91 -0.31 -21.11
N ASP A 45 -2.86 -0.32 -19.79
CA ASP A 45 -3.67 0.53 -18.93
C ASP A 45 -2.72 1.41 -18.10
N THR A 46 -2.81 2.72 -18.31
CA THR A 46 -1.89 3.70 -17.72
C THR A 46 -2.42 4.33 -16.43
N LYS A 47 -3.64 3.95 -15.97
CA LYS A 47 -4.21 4.48 -14.74
C LYS A 47 -3.26 4.29 -13.56
N LYS A 48 -3.27 5.22 -12.63
CA LYS A 48 -2.50 5.18 -11.39
C LYS A 48 -3.35 4.50 -10.31
N GLN A 49 -3.19 3.20 -10.16
CA GLN A 49 -3.85 2.44 -9.11
C GLN A 49 -2.96 2.40 -7.88
N ILE A 50 -3.40 2.99 -6.78
CA ILE A 50 -2.58 3.15 -5.56
C ILE A 50 -2.19 1.80 -4.96
N TYR A 51 -3.08 0.82 -5.03
CA TYR A 51 -2.80 -0.58 -4.69
C TYR A 51 -1.53 -1.11 -5.38
N ALA A 52 -1.41 -0.94 -6.71
CA ALA A 52 -0.26 -1.42 -7.46
C ALA A 52 1.02 -0.66 -7.11
N ILE A 53 0.92 0.66 -6.90
CA ILE A 53 2.06 1.49 -6.50
C ILE A 53 2.54 1.08 -5.10
N ALA A 54 1.63 0.77 -4.17
CA ALA A 54 1.97 0.26 -2.85
C ALA A 54 2.75 -1.08 -2.94
N PHE A 55 2.32 -2.02 -3.77
CA PHE A 55 3.06 -3.27 -3.99
C PHE A 55 4.44 -3.04 -4.62
N ALA A 56 4.59 -2.06 -5.50
CA ALA A 56 5.90 -1.71 -6.04
C ALA A 56 6.83 -1.16 -4.93
N ILE A 57 6.33 -0.28 -4.06
CA ILE A 57 7.07 0.21 -2.88
C ILE A 57 7.48 -0.97 -1.99
N TYR A 58 6.54 -1.88 -1.70
CA TYR A 58 6.80 -3.08 -0.89
C TYR A 58 7.93 -3.93 -1.49
N GLY A 59 7.83 -4.25 -2.77
CA GLY A 59 8.83 -5.05 -3.47
C GLY A 59 10.22 -4.41 -3.46
N PHE A 60 10.30 -3.12 -3.76
CA PHE A 60 11.56 -2.37 -3.74
C PHE A 60 12.16 -2.24 -2.33
N ALA A 61 11.35 -1.96 -1.31
CA ALA A 61 11.79 -1.87 0.07
C ALA A 61 12.34 -3.22 0.58
N GLU A 62 11.66 -4.33 0.29
CA GLU A 62 12.12 -5.67 0.67
C GLU A 62 13.38 -6.08 -0.10
N LEU A 63 13.52 -5.70 -1.38
CA LEU A 63 14.74 -5.93 -2.14
C LEU A 63 15.92 -5.16 -1.53
N ASN A 64 15.74 -3.87 -1.21
CA ASN A 64 16.78 -3.09 -0.53
C ASN A 64 17.15 -3.72 0.82
N ARG A 65 16.15 -4.11 1.62
CA ARG A 65 16.37 -4.75 2.93
C ARG A 65 17.17 -6.07 2.82
N ALA A 66 16.99 -6.79 1.74
CA ALA A 66 17.65 -8.08 1.52
C ALA A 66 19.05 -7.95 0.93
N SER A 67 19.29 -6.99 0.02
CA SER A 67 20.49 -6.87 -0.79
C SER A 67 21.31 -5.61 -0.55
N GLY A 68 20.70 -4.55 0.03
CA GLY A 68 21.31 -3.23 0.10
C GLY A 68 21.22 -2.45 -1.22
N ASP A 69 20.41 -2.88 -2.20
CA ASP A 69 20.27 -2.21 -3.50
C ASP A 69 19.72 -0.78 -3.31
N ALA A 70 20.60 0.20 -3.56
CA ALA A 70 20.28 1.62 -3.35
C ALA A 70 19.28 2.15 -4.38
N GLU A 71 19.29 1.63 -5.62
CA GLU A 71 18.34 2.03 -6.65
C GLU A 71 16.92 1.58 -6.31
N ALA A 72 16.74 0.37 -5.76
CA ALA A 72 15.45 -0.09 -5.28
C ALA A 72 14.90 0.86 -4.18
N LEU A 73 15.72 1.30 -3.24
CA LEU A 73 15.31 2.25 -2.22
C LEU A 73 14.92 3.61 -2.83
N GLU A 74 15.69 4.10 -3.81
CA GLU A 74 15.38 5.36 -4.49
C GLU A 74 13.99 5.32 -5.15
N TYR A 75 13.67 4.23 -5.87
CA TYR A 75 12.35 4.07 -6.49
C TYR A 75 11.23 3.88 -5.48
N ALA A 76 11.45 3.15 -4.40
CA ALA A 76 10.48 3.06 -3.30
C ALA A 76 10.13 4.44 -2.73
N ILE A 77 11.14 5.31 -2.52
CA ILE A 77 10.93 6.67 -2.01
C ILE A 77 10.22 7.55 -3.05
N LYS A 78 10.56 7.46 -4.34
CA LYS A 78 9.85 8.17 -5.41
C LYS A 78 8.37 7.83 -5.43
N LEU A 79 8.04 6.54 -5.39
CA LEU A 79 6.66 6.05 -5.39
C LEU A 79 5.90 6.47 -4.12
N PHE A 80 6.54 6.39 -2.95
CA PHE A 80 5.98 6.92 -1.70
C PHE A 80 5.59 8.39 -1.85
N ARG A 81 6.50 9.22 -2.39
CA ARG A 81 6.22 10.65 -2.61
C ARG A 81 5.06 10.88 -3.57
N SER A 82 4.93 10.07 -4.63
CA SER A 82 3.80 10.17 -5.55
C SER A 82 2.47 9.86 -4.83
N ILE A 83 2.41 8.84 -3.99
CA ILE A 83 1.20 8.53 -3.21
C ILE A 83 0.86 9.70 -2.26
N GLU A 84 1.85 10.25 -1.56
CA GLU A 84 1.65 11.36 -0.62
C GLU A 84 1.22 12.68 -1.29
N GLU A 85 1.69 12.91 -2.52
CA GLU A 85 1.36 14.11 -3.28
C GLU A 85 -0.06 14.07 -3.84
N TYR A 86 -0.44 12.94 -4.44
CA TYR A 86 -1.64 12.84 -5.26
C TYR A 86 -2.80 12.11 -4.59
N SER A 87 -2.52 11.07 -3.80
CA SER A 87 -3.57 10.21 -3.24
C SER A 87 -3.94 10.54 -1.80
N TYR A 88 -3.04 11.09 -1.00
CA TYR A 88 -3.35 11.39 0.39
C TYR A 88 -4.40 12.52 0.50
N ASP A 89 -5.54 12.19 1.13
CA ASP A 89 -6.60 13.16 1.41
C ASP A 89 -6.21 14.05 2.61
N LYS A 90 -5.86 15.30 2.33
CA LYS A 90 -5.40 16.27 3.33
C LYS A 90 -6.53 16.84 4.21
N GLU A 91 -7.78 16.63 3.81
CA GLU A 91 -8.95 17.17 4.51
C GLU A 91 -9.58 16.14 5.46
N LYS A 92 -9.64 14.86 5.02
CA LYS A 92 -10.39 13.81 5.71
C LYS A 92 -9.55 12.58 6.05
N ASP A 93 -8.26 12.64 5.81
CA ASP A 93 -7.32 11.53 5.93
C ASP A 93 -7.60 10.35 4.98
N GLY A 94 -6.64 9.44 4.88
CA GLY A 94 -6.71 8.27 4.02
C GLY A 94 -6.25 8.56 2.60
N TYR A 95 -6.48 7.58 1.73
CA TYR A 95 -5.92 7.55 0.39
C TYR A 95 -7.03 7.27 -0.64
N PHE A 96 -7.05 8.05 -1.71
CA PHE A 96 -7.91 7.80 -2.85
C PHE A 96 -7.38 6.60 -3.65
N GLU A 97 -8.31 5.85 -4.27
CA GLU A 97 -8.07 4.54 -4.86
C GLU A 97 -7.28 4.59 -6.17
N ALA A 98 -7.64 5.49 -7.08
CA ALA A 98 -7.06 5.56 -8.42
C ALA A 98 -7.19 6.94 -9.07
N PHE A 99 -6.36 7.15 -10.11
CA PHE A 99 -6.31 8.37 -10.90
C PHE A 99 -6.07 8.04 -12.38
N THR A 100 -6.29 9.04 -13.26
CA THR A 100 -5.84 8.95 -14.66
C THR A 100 -4.31 8.86 -14.73
N HIS A 101 -3.78 8.66 -15.93
CA HIS A 101 -2.33 8.67 -16.19
C HIS A 101 -1.63 9.92 -15.62
N GLU A 102 -2.25 11.08 -15.79
CA GLU A 102 -1.74 12.39 -15.38
C GLU A 102 -2.15 12.78 -13.95
N TRP A 103 -2.60 11.84 -13.14
CA TRP A 103 -3.06 12.05 -11.77
C TRP A 103 -4.34 12.92 -11.62
N ASN A 104 -5.16 13.02 -12.67
CA ASN A 104 -6.47 13.62 -12.54
C ASN A 104 -7.48 12.63 -11.94
N PRO A 105 -8.60 13.11 -11.34
CA PRO A 105 -9.69 12.23 -10.92
C PRO A 105 -10.15 11.32 -12.05
N ILE A 106 -10.44 10.06 -11.72
CA ILE A 106 -10.95 9.05 -12.66
C ILE A 106 -12.34 8.59 -12.22
N GLU A 107 -13.20 8.30 -13.18
CA GLU A 107 -14.58 7.89 -12.90
C GLU A 107 -14.68 6.48 -12.34
N ASP A 108 -13.95 5.52 -12.91
CA ASP A 108 -13.89 4.14 -12.43
C ASP A 108 -12.58 3.90 -11.68
N MET A 109 -12.67 3.87 -10.34
CA MET A 109 -11.54 3.67 -9.44
C MET A 109 -11.30 2.20 -9.07
N ARG A 110 -12.18 1.28 -9.47
CA ARG A 110 -12.17 -0.12 -9.03
C ARG A 110 -10.88 -0.85 -9.39
N LEU A 111 -10.46 -1.75 -8.50
CA LEU A 111 -9.42 -2.75 -8.80
C LEU A 111 -9.95 -3.83 -9.76
N SER A 112 -11.21 -4.24 -9.57
CA SER A 112 -11.89 -5.24 -10.38
C SER A 112 -13.35 -4.89 -10.60
N GLU A 113 -13.98 -5.53 -11.61
CA GLU A 113 -15.41 -5.36 -11.90
C GLU A 113 -16.32 -5.82 -10.75
N LYS A 114 -15.81 -6.60 -9.80
CA LYS A 114 -16.56 -7.11 -8.65
C LYS A 114 -16.60 -6.13 -7.47
N ASP A 115 -15.73 -5.12 -7.49
CA ASP A 115 -15.63 -4.16 -6.41
C ASP A 115 -16.67 -3.06 -6.55
N ALA A 116 -17.08 -2.46 -5.42
CA ALA A 116 -17.83 -1.23 -5.45
C ALA A 116 -16.94 -0.08 -5.94
N ASN A 117 -17.50 0.80 -6.75
CA ASN A 117 -16.77 1.97 -7.24
C ASN A 117 -16.84 3.09 -6.20
N GLU A 118 -15.93 3.02 -5.25
CA GLU A 118 -15.82 3.99 -4.16
C GLU A 118 -14.42 4.62 -4.14
N SER A 119 -14.34 5.80 -3.57
CA SER A 119 -13.12 6.60 -3.60
C SER A 119 -12.05 6.13 -2.63
N LYS A 120 -12.42 5.43 -1.57
CA LYS A 120 -11.53 4.87 -0.55
C LYS A 120 -11.91 3.42 -0.27
N THR A 121 -10.93 2.52 -0.19
CA THR A 121 -11.17 1.12 0.14
C THR A 121 -10.28 0.65 1.29
N MET A 122 -10.79 -0.29 2.07
CA MET A 122 -10.00 -0.99 3.08
C MET A 122 -8.78 -1.65 2.43
N ASN A 123 -8.96 -2.29 1.28
CA ASN A 123 -7.92 -3.06 0.59
C ASN A 123 -6.71 -2.19 0.21
N THR A 124 -6.94 -1.02 -0.38
CA THR A 124 -5.84 -0.10 -0.70
C THR A 124 -5.15 0.42 0.57
N HIS A 125 -5.90 0.78 1.62
CA HIS A 125 -5.29 1.20 2.89
C HIS A 125 -4.46 0.09 3.53
N LEU A 126 -4.90 -1.18 3.41
CA LEU A 126 -4.18 -2.34 3.93
C LEU A 126 -2.83 -2.53 3.24
N HIS A 127 -2.78 -2.37 1.93
CA HIS A 127 -1.51 -2.53 1.21
C HIS A 127 -0.63 -1.27 1.24
N VAL A 128 -1.21 -0.10 1.46
CA VAL A 128 -0.42 1.11 1.76
C VAL A 128 0.28 0.98 3.12
N ILE A 129 -0.40 0.52 4.18
CA ILE A 129 0.26 0.31 5.49
C ILE A 129 1.31 -0.79 5.42
N GLU A 130 1.08 -1.87 4.68
CA GLU A 130 2.07 -2.93 4.44
C GLU A 130 3.33 -2.37 3.76
N ALA A 131 3.16 -1.63 2.66
CA ALA A 131 4.25 -1.03 1.91
C ALA A 131 5.04 -0.01 2.75
N TYR A 132 4.34 0.86 3.47
CA TYR A 132 4.95 1.87 4.33
C TYR A 132 5.67 1.25 5.52
N THR A 133 5.17 0.16 6.07
CA THR A 133 5.84 -0.62 7.12
C THR A 133 7.17 -1.19 6.61
N CYS A 134 7.19 -1.77 5.42
CA CYS A 134 8.41 -2.29 4.82
C CYS A 134 9.40 -1.19 4.46
N LEU A 135 8.93 -0.08 3.91
CA LEU A 135 9.77 1.08 3.61
C LEU A 135 10.35 1.70 4.88
N TYR A 136 9.57 1.84 5.94
CA TYR A 136 10.04 2.41 7.21
C TYR A 136 11.12 1.56 7.91
N ARG A 137 11.25 0.27 7.57
CA ARG A 137 12.36 -0.57 8.06
C ARG A 137 13.71 -0.16 7.50
N VAL A 138 13.74 0.36 6.28
CA VAL A 138 14.97 0.71 5.56
C VAL A 138 15.20 2.21 5.42
N TRP A 139 14.17 3.01 5.60
CA TRP A 139 14.21 4.46 5.49
C TRP A 139 13.37 5.14 6.58
N LYS A 140 14.04 5.69 7.60
CA LYS A 140 13.42 6.32 8.77
C LYS A 140 13.12 7.79 8.50
N ASP A 141 12.01 8.05 7.79
CA ASP A 141 11.55 9.38 7.44
C ASP A 141 10.42 9.83 8.38
N PRO A 142 10.42 11.09 8.87
CA PRO A 142 9.39 11.60 9.80
C PRO A 142 7.98 11.65 9.19
N LEU A 143 7.85 11.94 7.89
CA LEU A 143 6.56 11.93 7.22
C LEU A 143 6.02 10.51 7.13
N LEU A 144 6.85 9.56 6.72
CA LEU A 144 6.49 8.15 6.65
C LEU A 144 6.06 7.59 8.02
N GLU A 145 6.77 7.97 9.10
CA GLU A 145 6.36 7.61 10.46
C GLU A 145 4.98 8.17 10.81
N THR A 146 4.75 9.45 10.50
CA THR A 146 3.46 10.10 10.73
C THR A 146 2.34 9.40 9.97
N ARG A 147 2.58 9.02 8.72
CA ARG A 147 1.59 8.31 7.89
C ARG A 147 1.29 6.90 8.38
N LEU A 148 2.29 6.17 8.86
CA LEU A 148 2.07 4.85 9.47
C LEU A 148 1.19 4.93 10.72
N ARG A 149 1.44 5.93 11.60
CA ARG A 149 0.58 6.18 12.76
C ARG A 149 -0.85 6.53 12.34
N GLY A 150 -1.00 7.40 11.35
CA GLY A 150 -2.30 7.79 10.79
C GLY A 150 -3.06 6.60 10.20
N LEU A 151 -2.38 5.72 9.48
CA LEU A 151 -3.00 4.51 8.92
C LEU A 151 -3.51 3.55 10.01
N ILE A 152 -2.74 3.32 11.07
CA ILE A 152 -3.20 2.53 12.23
C ILE A 152 -4.45 3.16 12.84
N ASP A 153 -4.47 4.48 12.99
CA ASP A 153 -5.63 5.22 13.50
C ASP A 153 -6.85 5.15 12.56
N ILE A 154 -6.64 5.15 11.25
CA ILE A 154 -7.71 4.98 10.24
C ILE A 154 -8.34 3.59 10.37
N PHE A 155 -7.52 2.54 10.50
CA PHE A 155 -8.04 1.19 10.72
C PHE A 155 -8.87 1.11 12.00
N ASP A 156 -8.37 1.62 13.11
CA ASP A 156 -9.06 1.59 14.41
C ASP A 156 -10.37 2.40 14.42
N LYS A 157 -10.37 3.59 13.80
CA LYS A 157 -11.49 4.55 13.96
C LYS A 157 -12.50 4.55 12.81
N ARG A 158 -12.11 4.08 11.60
CA ARG A 158 -12.91 4.19 10.38
C ARG A 158 -13.24 2.83 9.76
N ILE A 159 -12.24 1.95 9.68
CA ILE A 159 -12.33 0.70 8.95
C ILE A 159 -12.87 -0.43 9.83
N LEU A 160 -12.37 -0.59 11.04
CA LEU A 160 -12.82 -1.63 11.96
C LEU A 160 -14.22 -1.31 12.48
N ALA A 161 -15.17 -2.21 12.26
CA ALA A 161 -16.53 -2.15 12.78
C ALA A 161 -16.62 -2.63 14.24
N GLU A 162 -17.76 -2.40 14.89
CA GLU A 162 -17.99 -2.79 16.29
C GLU A 162 -18.04 -4.32 16.47
N ASP A 163 -18.45 -5.04 15.44
CA ASP A 163 -18.54 -6.51 15.41
C ASP A 163 -17.20 -7.21 15.13
N GLY A 164 -16.13 -6.43 14.90
CA GLY A 164 -14.78 -6.94 14.66
C GLY A 164 -14.44 -7.17 13.20
N HIS A 165 -15.37 -7.00 12.26
CA HIS A 165 -15.09 -7.10 10.83
C HIS A 165 -14.59 -5.78 10.24
N LEU A 166 -13.88 -5.86 9.12
CA LEU A 166 -13.46 -4.68 8.38
C LEU A 166 -14.53 -4.25 7.37
N LYS A 167 -14.93 -2.99 7.42
CA LYS A 167 -15.72 -2.35 6.36
C LYS A 167 -14.86 -2.19 5.12
N LEU A 168 -15.40 -2.47 3.92
CA LEU A 168 -14.56 -2.61 2.72
C LEU A 168 -14.50 -1.36 1.84
N PHE A 169 -15.61 -0.62 1.68
CA PHE A 169 -15.74 0.46 0.70
C PHE A 169 -16.31 1.72 1.34
N PHE A 170 -15.74 2.87 1.00
CA PHE A 170 -16.10 4.16 1.62
C PHE A 170 -16.14 5.26 0.56
N ASP A 171 -17.11 6.16 0.72
CA ASP A 171 -17.12 7.42 0.00
C ASP A 171 -16.03 8.38 0.51
N ASN A 172 -15.99 9.61 -0.05
CA ASN A 172 -15.03 10.64 0.37
C ASN A 172 -15.14 11.02 1.85
N ASP A 173 -16.32 10.85 2.45
CA ASP A 173 -16.62 11.21 3.83
C ASP A 173 -16.47 10.05 4.82
N TRP A 174 -15.93 8.92 4.38
CA TRP A 174 -15.81 7.68 5.15
C TRP A 174 -17.15 7.02 5.49
N ASN A 175 -18.23 7.32 4.77
CA ASN A 175 -19.47 6.57 4.91
C ASN A 175 -19.32 5.21 4.20
N CYS A 176 -19.70 4.14 4.89
CA CYS A 176 -19.79 2.79 4.34
C CYS A 176 -21.27 2.42 4.19
N ASN A 177 -21.71 2.22 2.96
CA ASN A 177 -23.09 1.84 2.63
C ASN A 177 -23.22 0.35 2.28
N TYR A 178 -22.21 -0.45 2.58
CA TYR A 178 -22.12 -1.86 2.22
C TYR A 178 -22.08 -2.72 3.47
N ASP A 179 -22.94 -3.74 3.50
CA ASP A 179 -22.98 -4.77 4.56
C ASP A 179 -22.29 -6.04 4.04
N ILE A 180 -20.99 -5.91 3.78
CA ILE A 180 -20.12 -6.99 3.31
C ILE A 180 -18.79 -6.95 4.03
N PHE A 181 -18.21 -8.13 4.30
CA PHE A 181 -16.90 -8.29 4.94
C PHE A 181 -16.13 -9.45 4.31
N SER A 182 -14.86 -9.54 4.62
CA SER A 182 -13.95 -10.53 4.07
C SER A 182 -13.08 -11.14 5.17
N TYR A 183 -13.36 -12.37 5.56
CA TYR A 183 -12.55 -13.11 6.54
C TYR A 183 -11.05 -13.17 6.19
N GLY A 184 -10.74 -13.23 4.89
CA GLY A 184 -9.35 -13.21 4.43
C GLY A 184 -8.64 -11.90 4.77
N HIS A 185 -9.29 -10.78 4.51
CA HIS A 185 -8.74 -9.45 4.84
C HIS A 185 -8.75 -9.16 6.34
N ASP A 186 -9.74 -9.67 7.09
CA ASP A 186 -9.75 -9.54 8.55
C ASP A 186 -8.47 -10.18 9.13
N ILE A 187 -8.19 -11.44 8.79
CA ILE A 187 -6.98 -12.14 9.24
C ILE A 187 -5.71 -11.43 8.74
N GLU A 188 -5.70 -10.97 7.49
CA GLU A 188 -4.56 -10.25 6.92
C GLU A 188 -4.28 -8.96 7.66
N ALA A 189 -5.30 -8.15 7.92
CA ALA A 189 -5.16 -6.90 8.65
C ALA A 189 -4.66 -7.11 10.08
N SER A 190 -5.08 -8.19 10.74
CA SER A 190 -4.68 -8.48 12.12
C SER A 190 -3.15 -8.55 12.27
N TRP A 191 -2.45 -9.24 11.36
CA TRP A 191 -0.99 -9.34 11.44
C TRP A 191 -0.27 -8.14 10.81
N LEU A 192 -0.82 -7.50 9.76
CA LEU A 192 -0.21 -6.32 9.13
C LEU A 192 -0.22 -5.11 10.08
N LEU A 193 -1.31 -4.87 10.78
CA LEU A 193 -1.40 -3.81 11.80
C LEU A 193 -0.43 -4.05 12.97
N HIS A 194 -0.33 -5.29 13.44
CA HIS A 194 0.62 -5.65 14.48
C HIS A 194 2.07 -5.44 14.02
N GLU A 195 2.40 -5.86 12.80
CA GLU A 195 3.73 -5.66 12.21
C GLU A 195 4.07 -4.17 12.08
N ALA A 196 3.12 -3.33 11.65
CA ALA A 196 3.28 -1.88 11.56
C ALA A 196 3.57 -1.26 12.92
N ALA A 197 2.80 -1.63 13.95
CA ALA A 197 2.99 -1.15 15.33
C ALA A 197 4.35 -1.58 15.89
N GLN A 198 4.78 -2.82 15.65
CA GLN A 198 6.12 -3.30 16.04
C GLN A 198 7.25 -2.50 15.36
N VAL A 199 7.11 -2.20 14.08
CA VAL A 199 8.15 -1.50 13.30
C VAL A 199 8.26 -0.02 13.67
N LEU A 200 7.15 0.60 14.10
CA LEU A 200 7.14 1.93 14.71
C LEU A 200 7.94 1.96 16.02
N GLY A 201 7.93 0.88 16.79
CA GLY A 201 8.66 0.77 18.06
C GLY A 201 8.04 1.55 19.22
N ASP A 202 6.82 2.04 19.06
CA ASP A 202 6.08 2.75 20.10
C ASP A 202 5.22 1.77 20.90
N LYS A 203 5.54 1.61 22.19
CA LYS A 203 4.86 0.66 23.07
C LYS A 203 3.37 0.99 23.28
N ALA A 204 2.99 2.26 23.24
CA ALA A 204 1.60 2.65 23.42
C ALA A 204 0.76 2.30 22.17
N VAL A 205 1.32 2.51 20.97
CA VAL A 205 0.69 2.10 19.72
C VAL A 205 0.58 0.59 19.63
N LEU A 206 1.64 -0.14 19.99
CA LEU A 206 1.63 -1.61 19.99
C LEU A 206 0.58 -2.16 20.95
N ALA A 207 0.51 -1.67 22.20
CA ALA A 207 -0.48 -2.11 23.17
C ALA A 207 -1.92 -1.86 22.69
N LYS A 208 -2.17 -0.69 22.08
CA LYS A 208 -3.47 -0.36 21.48
C LYS A 208 -3.86 -1.34 20.37
N VAL A 209 -2.93 -1.68 19.48
CA VAL A 209 -3.18 -2.63 18.39
C VAL A 209 -3.41 -4.03 18.94
N GLU A 210 -2.61 -4.49 19.90
CA GLU A 210 -2.78 -5.80 20.57
C GLU A 210 -4.11 -5.95 21.31
N GLU A 211 -4.66 -4.85 21.83
CA GLU A 211 -5.99 -4.85 22.44
C GLU A 211 -7.11 -5.00 21.41
N ARG A 212 -6.92 -4.44 20.19
CA ARG A 212 -7.95 -4.43 19.13
C ARG A 212 -7.91 -5.67 18.23
N ILE A 213 -6.74 -6.24 17.95
CA ILE A 213 -6.58 -7.41 17.07
C ILE A 213 -7.46 -8.61 17.45
N PRO A 214 -7.62 -8.99 18.73
CA PRO A 214 -8.47 -10.11 19.09
C PRO A 214 -9.96 -9.92 18.73
N SER A 215 -10.35 -8.70 18.37
CA SER A 215 -11.71 -8.39 17.92
C SER A 215 -11.90 -8.59 16.42
N ILE A 216 -10.81 -8.77 15.67
CA ILE A 216 -10.79 -9.03 14.22
C ILE A 216 -10.76 -10.57 13.96
#